data_a1894f0fa2344c51e98ae5ef6a73bbac
#
_entry.id   a1894f0fa2344c51e98ae5ef6a73bbac
#
_cell.length_a   1.000
_cell.length_b   1.000
_cell.length_c   1.000
_cell.angle_alpha   90.00
_cell.angle_beta   90.00
_cell.angle_gamma   90.00
#
_symmetry.space_group_name_H-M   'P 1'
#
loop_
_entity.id
_entity.type
_entity.pdbx_description
1 polymer ?
#
loop_
_entity_poly.entity_id
_entity_poly.type
_entity_poly.pdbx_seq_one_letter_code
_entity_poly.pdbx_strand_id
1 'polypeptide(L)'
;CLTIKGVKMKVLITDKCHDRAKEILSEIAEVDVLPTMSEDEYVENINKYDAVMIRSTSRITKRIIDTSTHLKIIGRAGVGVDNIDVEAATGKGIVVVNSPCGNTIAAAEHTIAMMLSMARHIPEASKRLHEGHWDKKNLTGVEIFGKTLGVIGLGKIGSHVAKVAKAMGMNIIVYDPFAREEIVKELDAKLVKDLKDF
;
A
#
# COMPACT_ATOMS: atom_id res chain seq x y z
N CYS A 1 -5.32 0.84 28.18
CA CYS A 1 -6.08 2.11 28.30
C CYS A 1 -5.09 3.23 28.55
N LEU A 2 -4.76 4.03 27.55
CA LEU A 2 -3.90 5.22 27.68
C LEU A 2 -4.77 6.42 28.07
N THR A 3 -5.28 6.40 29.29
CA THR A 3 -5.91 7.58 29.88
C THR A 3 -4.88 8.29 30.73
N ILE A 4 -4.20 9.27 30.16
CA ILE A 4 -3.45 10.26 30.96
C ILE A 4 -4.50 11.14 31.60
N LYS A 5 -4.71 10.96 32.93
CA LYS A 5 -5.56 11.75 33.83
C LYS A 5 -6.41 12.85 33.16
N GLY A 6 -7.66 12.51 32.77
CA GLY A 6 -8.72 13.49 32.56
C GLY A 6 -8.73 14.30 31.26
N VAL A 7 -7.73 14.21 30.40
CA VAL A 7 -7.72 14.88 29.08
C VAL A 7 -7.90 13.85 27.98
N LYS A 8 -9.01 13.94 27.27
CA LYS A 8 -9.28 13.08 26.12
C LYS A 8 -8.35 13.54 24.97
N MET A 9 -7.57 12.65 24.39
CA MET A 9 -6.72 12.96 23.22
C MET A 9 -7.58 13.45 22.07
N LYS A 10 -7.05 14.37 21.26
CA LYS A 10 -7.71 14.88 20.07
C LYS A 10 -7.01 14.37 18.81
N VAL A 11 -7.78 13.73 17.94
CA VAL A 11 -7.28 13.09 16.70
C VAL A 11 -7.87 13.78 15.48
N LEU A 12 -7.02 14.10 14.54
CA LEU A 12 -7.42 14.62 13.22
C LEU A 12 -7.36 13.50 12.18
N ILE A 13 -8.43 13.33 11.39
CA ILE A 13 -8.45 12.50 10.18
C ILE A 13 -8.64 13.43 8.99
N THR A 14 -7.74 13.41 8.00
CA THR A 14 -7.79 14.32 6.86
C THR A 14 -8.05 13.67 5.51
N ASP A 15 -7.72 12.43 5.33
CA ASP A 15 -8.00 11.73 4.07
C ASP A 15 -9.27 10.89 4.18
N LYS A 16 -9.94 10.66 3.04
CA LYS A 16 -11.13 9.81 3.00
C LYS A 16 -10.78 8.40 3.49
N CYS A 17 -11.23 8.07 4.69
CA CYS A 17 -11.11 6.75 5.31
C CYS A 17 -12.50 6.09 5.38
N HIS A 18 -12.50 4.78 5.65
CA HIS A 18 -13.73 4.07 5.97
C HIS A 18 -14.27 4.56 7.32
N ASP A 19 -15.60 4.71 7.46
CA ASP A 19 -16.26 5.25 8.67
C ASP A 19 -15.87 4.48 9.95
N ARG A 20 -15.58 3.20 9.83
CA ARG A 20 -15.08 2.35 10.92
C ARG A 20 -13.81 2.90 11.60
N ALA A 21 -12.97 3.64 10.87
CA ALA A 21 -11.78 4.27 11.46
C ALA A 21 -12.16 5.35 12.47
N LYS A 22 -13.15 6.19 12.13
CA LYS A 22 -13.70 7.21 13.03
C LYS A 22 -14.37 6.56 14.24
N GLU A 23 -15.18 5.53 14.03
CA GLU A 23 -15.87 4.81 15.11
C GLU A 23 -14.87 4.30 16.15
N ILE A 24 -13.85 3.53 15.72
CA ILE A 24 -12.83 2.95 16.60
C ILE A 24 -12.08 4.04 17.38
N LEU A 25 -11.64 5.10 16.68
CA LEU A 25 -10.90 6.17 17.33
C LEU A 25 -11.77 6.97 18.31
N SER A 26 -13.07 7.12 18.02
CA SER A 26 -14.02 7.83 18.88
C SER A 26 -14.29 7.13 20.22
N GLU A 27 -13.99 5.84 20.32
CA GLU A 27 -14.06 5.10 21.60
C GLU A 27 -13.01 5.60 22.62
N ILE A 28 -11.87 6.13 22.14
CA ILE A 28 -10.71 6.48 22.97
C ILE A 28 -10.27 7.95 22.87
N ALA A 29 -10.77 8.69 21.89
CA ALA A 29 -10.36 10.06 21.58
C ALA A 29 -11.52 10.93 21.11
N GLU A 30 -11.31 12.25 21.08
CA GLU A 30 -12.14 13.18 20.31
C GLU A 30 -11.62 13.19 18.87
N VAL A 31 -12.50 13.01 17.88
CA VAL A 31 -12.10 12.83 16.48
C VAL A 31 -12.71 13.88 15.59
N ASP A 32 -11.88 14.72 14.99
CA ASP A 32 -12.26 15.61 13.90
C ASP A 32 -11.94 14.94 12.56
N VAL A 33 -12.87 15.04 11.62
CA VAL A 33 -12.68 14.57 10.24
C VAL A 33 -12.77 15.81 9.33
N LEU A 34 -11.66 16.14 8.70
CA LEU A 34 -11.57 17.27 7.78
C LEU A 34 -11.16 16.78 6.38
N PRO A 35 -11.43 17.55 5.32
CA PRO A 35 -10.88 17.28 3.99
C PRO A 35 -9.36 17.25 3.99
N THR A 36 -8.77 16.75 2.92
CA THR A 36 -7.33 16.87 2.68
C THR A 36 -6.92 18.34 2.76
N MET A 37 -5.89 18.62 3.55
CA MET A 37 -5.41 19.96 3.87
C MET A 37 -4.11 20.27 3.08
N SER A 38 -3.93 21.53 2.74
CA SER A 38 -2.63 22.05 2.29
C SER A 38 -1.62 22.08 3.43
N GLU A 39 -0.33 22.26 3.11
CA GLU A 39 0.72 22.35 4.12
C GLU A 39 0.48 23.52 5.08
N ASP A 40 0.04 24.69 4.58
CA ASP A 40 -0.23 25.86 5.39
C ASP A 40 -1.41 25.63 6.34
N GLU A 41 -2.49 25.00 5.87
CA GLU A 41 -3.62 24.64 6.73
C GLU A 41 -3.22 23.66 7.84
N TYR A 42 -2.31 22.71 7.54
CA TYR A 42 -1.75 21.83 8.57
C TYR A 42 -0.95 22.64 9.61
N VAL A 43 -0.07 23.55 9.18
CA VAL A 43 0.74 24.39 10.07
C VAL A 43 -0.14 25.22 11.01
N GLU A 44 -1.26 25.76 10.52
CA GLU A 44 -2.20 26.55 11.31
C GLU A 44 -2.99 25.71 12.33
N ASN A 45 -3.24 24.44 12.02
CA ASN A 45 -4.20 23.63 12.78
C ASN A 45 -3.56 22.50 13.59
N ILE A 46 -2.35 22.04 13.26
CA ILE A 46 -1.77 20.81 13.82
C ILE A 46 -1.62 20.85 15.34
N ASN A 47 -1.42 22.04 15.90
CA ASN A 47 -1.28 22.26 17.35
C ASN A 47 -2.60 22.05 18.14
N LYS A 48 -3.71 21.82 17.48
CA LYS A 48 -4.98 21.47 18.12
C LYS A 48 -5.11 19.98 18.40
N TYR A 49 -4.18 19.15 17.89
CA TYR A 49 -4.29 17.70 17.87
C TYR A 49 -3.10 16.99 18.48
N ASP A 50 -3.37 15.90 19.20
CA ASP A 50 -2.38 14.96 19.75
C ASP A 50 -1.97 13.91 18.73
N ALA A 51 -2.85 13.58 17.78
CA ALA A 51 -2.58 12.63 16.71
C ALA A 51 -3.21 13.05 15.39
N VAL A 52 -2.59 12.65 14.29
CA VAL A 52 -3.13 12.80 12.94
C VAL A 52 -3.15 11.46 12.22
N MET A 53 -4.26 11.16 11.55
CA MET A 53 -4.41 10.00 10.68
C MET A 53 -4.59 10.47 9.24
N ILE A 54 -3.71 9.98 8.37
CA ILE A 54 -3.69 10.31 6.94
C ILE A 54 -3.73 9.03 6.07
N ARG A 55 -3.86 9.22 4.76
CA ARG A 55 -3.62 8.20 3.74
C ARG A 55 -2.57 8.70 2.74
N SER A 56 -2.78 8.39 1.45
CA SER A 56 -1.82 8.72 0.38
C SER A 56 -1.92 10.14 -0.14
N THR A 57 -3.03 10.84 0.09
CA THR A 57 -3.28 12.18 -0.48
C THR A 57 -2.62 13.26 0.35
N SER A 58 -2.69 13.16 1.67
CA SER A 58 -2.05 14.09 2.60
C SER A 58 -0.54 13.84 2.72
N ARG A 59 0.18 14.90 3.03
CA ARG A 59 1.63 14.85 3.26
C ARG A 59 1.96 15.55 4.58
N ILE A 60 2.72 14.88 5.46
CA ILE A 60 3.21 15.46 6.71
C ILE A 60 4.70 15.73 6.56
N THR A 61 5.00 16.97 6.25
CA THR A 61 6.38 17.45 5.98
C THR A 61 7.11 17.81 7.27
N LYS A 62 8.43 17.97 7.16
CA LYS A 62 9.25 18.51 8.25
C LYS A 62 8.71 19.83 8.81
N ARG A 63 8.23 20.74 7.95
CA ARG A 63 7.66 22.03 8.37
C ARG A 63 6.46 21.88 9.29
N ILE A 64 5.53 20.97 8.96
CA ILE A 64 4.37 20.65 9.81
C ILE A 64 4.83 20.07 11.14
N ILE A 65 5.76 19.11 11.08
CA ILE A 65 6.32 18.46 12.27
C ILE A 65 7.03 19.47 13.16
N ASP A 66 7.88 20.32 12.61
CA ASP A 66 8.62 21.34 13.37
C ASP A 66 7.68 22.35 14.06
N THR A 67 6.58 22.69 13.43
CA THR A 67 5.57 23.60 13.98
C THR A 67 4.76 22.94 15.10
N SER A 68 4.61 21.63 15.09
CA SER A 68 3.78 20.92 16.07
C SER A 68 4.42 20.93 17.47
N THR A 69 3.63 21.26 18.49
CA THR A 69 4.06 21.25 19.91
C THR A 69 3.35 20.16 20.72
N HIS A 70 2.25 19.61 20.21
CA HIS A 70 1.40 18.65 20.92
C HIS A 70 1.30 17.31 20.23
N LEU A 71 1.67 17.21 18.95
CA LEU A 71 1.54 15.99 18.18
C LEU A 71 2.42 14.87 18.76
N LYS A 72 1.83 13.71 18.99
CA LYS A 72 2.48 12.52 19.56
C LYS A 72 2.52 11.36 18.59
N ILE A 73 1.50 11.27 17.70
CA ILE A 73 1.34 10.14 16.81
C ILE A 73 0.94 10.62 15.41
N ILE A 74 1.59 10.08 14.40
CA ILE A 74 1.19 10.18 13.00
C ILE A 74 0.84 8.78 12.50
N GLY A 75 -0.43 8.53 12.19
CA GLY A 75 -0.91 7.27 11.64
C GLY A 75 -1.12 7.35 10.14
N ARG A 76 -0.58 6.40 9.36
CA ARG A 76 -0.93 6.25 7.96
C ARG A 76 -1.76 5.00 7.74
N ALA A 77 -3.01 5.18 7.29
CA ALA A 77 -3.85 4.08 6.83
C ALA A 77 -3.39 3.60 5.44
N GLY A 78 -2.24 2.96 5.41
CA GLY A 78 -1.57 2.45 4.21
C GLY A 78 -0.25 1.76 4.55
N VAL A 79 0.40 1.20 3.54
CA VAL A 79 1.62 0.39 3.72
C VAL A 79 2.90 1.24 3.80
N GLY A 80 3.09 2.14 2.85
CA GLY A 80 4.27 3.00 2.81
C GLY A 80 4.15 4.16 3.82
N VAL A 81 5.23 4.91 4.01
CA VAL A 81 5.29 6.14 4.82
C VAL A 81 6.02 7.27 4.09
N ASP A 82 6.11 7.14 2.77
CA ASP A 82 6.82 8.05 1.85
C ASP A 82 6.28 9.49 1.83
N ASN A 83 5.06 9.68 2.29
CA ASN A 83 4.42 10.99 2.43
C ASN A 83 4.52 11.56 3.87
N ILE A 84 5.35 10.98 4.72
CA ILE A 84 5.63 11.44 6.08
C ILE A 84 7.14 11.62 6.23
N ASP A 85 7.58 12.75 6.76
CA ASP A 85 8.98 12.94 7.14
C ASP A 85 9.26 12.20 8.46
N VAL A 86 9.61 10.92 8.32
CA VAL A 86 9.84 10.02 9.47
C VAL A 86 11.06 10.45 10.29
N GLU A 87 12.10 11.01 9.63
CA GLU A 87 13.30 11.47 10.32
C GLU A 87 12.98 12.66 11.24
N ALA A 88 12.26 13.65 10.72
CA ALA A 88 11.80 14.80 11.52
C ALA A 88 10.87 14.36 12.66
N ALA A 89 9.95 13.42 12.41
CA ALA A 89 9.06 12.87 13.43
C ALA A 89 9.85 12.18 14.55
N THR A 90 10.81 11.35 14.18
CA THR A 90 11.68 10.63 15.13
C THR A 90 12.50 11.62 15.97
N GLY A 91 13.07 12.66 15.34
CA GLY A 91 13.83 13.70 16.05
C GLY A 91 13.01 14.47 17.08
N LYS A 92 11.70 14.56 16.91
CA LYS A 92 10.76 15.16 17.87
C LYS A 92 10.11 14.16 18.84
N GLY A 93 10.43 12.88 18.74
CA GLY A 93 9.80 11.83 19.55
C GLY A 93 8.34 11.55 19.17
N ILE A 94 7.93 11.90 17.94
CA ILE A 94 6.58 11.61 17.42
C ILE A 94 6.59 10.20 16.82
N VAL A 95 5.65 9.35 17.26
CA VAL A 95 5.53 7.98 16.80
C VAL A 95 4.84 7.95 15.44
N VAL A 96 5.47 7.29 14.47
CA VAL A 96 4.85 7.04 13.15
C VAL A 96 4.38 5.59 13.08
N VAL A 97 3.11 5.38 12.78
CA VAL A 97 2.50 4.05 12.63
C VAL A 97 1.85 3.89 11.26
N ASN A 98 1.90 2.69 10.72
CA ASN A 98 1.30 2.35 9.43
C ASN A 98 0.60 0.98 9.47
N SER A 99 -0.03 0.60 8.35
CA SER A 99 -0.65 -0.72 8.16
C SER A 99 0.16 -1.55 7.14
N PRO A 100 1.24 -2.23 7.57
CA PRO A 100 2.25 -2.80 6.66
C PRO A 100 1.78 -4.04 5.89
N CYS A 101 0.57 -4.55 6.16
CA CYS A 101 -0.01 -5.71 5.48
C CYS A 101 -1.41 -5.44 4.90
N GLY A 102 -1.95 -4.23 5.10
CA GLY A 102 -3.37 -3.93 4.87
C GLY A 102 -3.86 -4.13 3.43
N ASN A 103 -2.96 -4.07 2.44
CA ASN A 103 -3.32 -4.26 1.03
C ASN A 103 -2.57 -5.42 0.35
N THR A 104 -1.83 -6.24 1.09
CA THR A 104 -0.96 -7.27 0.49
C THR A 104 -1.72 -8.20 -0.47
N ILE A 105 -2.84 -8.74 -0.02
CA ILE A 105 -3.66 -9.64 -0.83
C ILE A 105 -4.29 -8.90 -2.00
N ALA A 106 -4.94 -7.75 -1.75
CA ALA A 106 -5.60 -6.97 -2.78
C ALA A 106 -4.63 -6.53 -3.90
N ALA A 107 -3.41 -6.12 -3.55
CA ALA A 107 -2.39 -5.75 -4.53
C ALA A 107 -1.91 -6.97 -5.33
N ALA A 108 -1.73 -8.11 -4.69
CA ALA A 108 -1.33 -9.34 -5.38
C ALA A 108 -2.43 -9.83 -6.32
N GLU A 109 -3.69 -9.87 -5.88
CA GLU A 109 -4.84 -10.22 -6.72
C GLU A 109 -4.96 -9.29 -7.92
N HIS A 110 -4.83 -7.99 -7.72
CA HIS A 110 -4.85 -7.01 -8.81
C HIS A 110 -3.72 -7.26 -9.82
N THR A 111 -2.52 -7.58 -9.35
CA THR A 111 -1.37 -7.92 -10.21
C THR A 111 -1.67 -9.15 -11.08
N ILE A 112 -2.21 -10.21 -10.49
CA ILE A 112 -2.61 -11.42 -11.22
C ILE A 112 -3.73 -11.11 -12.20
N ALA A 113 -4.75 -10.35 -11.79
CA ALA A 113 -5.85 -9.96 -12.66
C ALA A 113 -5.38 -9.19 -13.89
N MET A 114 -4.46 -8.23 -13.71
CA MET A 114 -3.85 -7.48 -14.81
C MET A 114 -3.02 -8.37 -15.73
N MET A 115 -2.20 -9.27 -15.18
CA MET A 115 -1.40 -10.22 -15.95
C MET A 115 -2.30 -11.08 -16.86
N LEU A 116 -3.35 -11.65 -16.30
CA LEU A 116 -4.32 -12.47 -17.05
C LEU A 116 -5.11 -11.65 -18.08
N SER A 117 -5.53 -10.44 -17.70
CA SER A 117 -6.22 -9.51 -18.61
C SER A 117 -5.38 -9.17 -19.83
N MET A 118 -4.09 -8.91 -19.62
CA MET A 118 -3.14 -8.63 -20.69
C MET A 118 -2.90 -9.87 -21.56
N ALA A 119 -2.64 -11.03 -20.95
CA ALA A 119 -2.38 -12.27 -21.65
C ALA A 119 -3.56 -12.72 -22.54
N ARG A 120 -4.78 -12.36 -22.18
CA ARG A 120 -6.02 -12.78 -22.86
C ARG A 120 -6.74 -11.65 -23.57
N HIS A 121 -6.14 -10.47 -23.71
CA HIS A 121 -6.71 -9.27 -24.37
C HIS A 121 -8.09 -8.86 -23.85
N ILE A 122 -8.37 -9.05 -22.55
CA ILE A 122 -9.70 -8.84 -21.97
C ILE A 122 -10.23 -7.41 -22.19
N PRO A 123 -9.47 -6.34 -21.93
CA PRO A 123 -9.94 -4.96 -22.13
C PRO A 123 -10.33 -4.69 -23.59
N GLU A 124 -9.49 -5.13 -24.53
CA GLU A 124 -9.72 -4.93 -25.96
C GLU A 124 -10.94 -5.74 -26.43
N ALA A 125 -11.07 -6.98 -25.98
CA ALA A 125 -12.22 -7.82 -26.27
C ALA A 125 -13.52 -7.21 -25.78
N SER A 126 -13.52 -6.70 -24.54
CA SER A 126 -14.67 -6.01 -23.95
C SER A 126 -15.05 -4.78 -24.76
N LYS A 127 -14.08 -3.92 -25.08
CA LYS A 127 -14.32 -2.71 -25.88
C LYS A 127 -14.96 -3.03 -27.22
N ARG A 128 -14.36 -3.96 -28.01
CA ARG A 128 -14.88 -4.35 -29.33
C ARG A 128 -16.27 -4.94 -29.25
N LEU A 129 -16.55 -5.75 -28.23
CA LEU A 129 -17.88 -6.32 -28.03
C LEU A 129 -18.94 -5.25 -27.77
N HIS A 130 -18.63 -4.23 -26.95
CA HIS A 130 -19.52 -3.10 -26.72
C HIS A 130 -19.76 -2.26 -27.99
N GLU A 131 -18.79 -2.20 -28.90
CA GLU A 131 -18.90 -1.57 -30.22
C GLU A 131 -19.65 -2.44 -31.24
N GLY A 132 -20.15 -3.61 -30.85
CA GLY A 132 -20.90 -4.52 -31.72
C GLY A 132 -20.01 -5.44 -32.59
N HIS A 133 -18.71 -5.51 -32.32
CA HIS A 133 -17.77 -6.32 -33.09
C HIS A 133 -17.47 -7.66 -32.41
N TRP A 134 -17.72 -8.77 -33.12
CA TRP A 134 -17.31 -10.11 -32.71
C TRP A 134 -16.02 -10.51 -33.42
N ASP A 135 -14.87 -10.14 -32.80
CA ASP A 135 -13.55 -10.25 -33.43
C ASP A 135 -12.66 -11.36 -32.80
N LYS A 136 -13.16 -12.59 -32.82
CA LYS A 136 -12.47 -13.72 -32.20
C LYS A 136 -11.06 -13.97 -32.74
N LYS A 137 -10.83 -13.74 -34.05
CA LYS A 137 -9.56 -14.08 -34.71
C LYS A 137 -8.41 -13.18 -34.26
N ASN A 138 -8.68 -11.90 -34.05
CA ASN A 138 -7.67 -10.91 -33.70
C ASN A 138 -7.43 -10.81 -32.18
N LEU A 139 -8.20 -11.56 -31.38
CA LEU A 139 -8.11 -11.57 -29.92
C LEU A 139 -7.56 -12.89 -29.37
N THR A 140 -6.75 -13.58 -30.18
CA THR A 140 -6.05 -14.79 -29.72
C THR A 140 -4.97 -14.39 -28.73
N GLY A 141 -5.18 -14.74 -27.47
CA GLY A 141 -4.22 -14.50 -26.39
C GLY A 141 -3.20 -15.62 -26.24
N VAL A 142 -2.45 -15.57 -25.16
CA VAL A 142 -1.46 -16.61 -24.80
C VAL A 142 -1.86 -17.28 -23.49
N GLU A 143 -1.56 -18.57 -23.37
CA GLU A 143 -1.62 -19.28 -22.11
C GLU A 143 -0.41 -18.93 -21.26
N ILE A 144 -0.61 -18.80 -19.97
CA ILE A 144 0.48 -18.54 -19.01
C ILE A 144 1.10 -19.83 -18.47
N PHE A 145 0.40 -20.97 -18.60
CA PHE A 145 0.89 -22.29 -18.18
C PHE A 145 2.25 -22.61 -18.84
N GLY A 146 3.21 -23.07 -18.05
CA GLY A 146 4.56 -23.39 -18.49
C GLY A 146 5.45 -22.18 -18.81
N LYS A 147 4.91 -20.94 -18.80
CA LYS A 147 5.71 -19.73 -18.99
C LYS A 147 6.42 -19.34 -17.72
N THR A 148 7.42 -18.49 -17.86
CA THR A 148 8.19 -17.97 -16.73
C THR A 148 7.69 -16.58 -16.31
N LEU A 149 7.39 -16.43 -15.02
CA LEU A 149 7.13 -15.14 -14.40
C LEU A 149 8.41 -14.65 -13.72
N GLY A 150 8.87 -13.46 -14.11
CA GLY A 150 9.91 -12.74 -13.43
C GLY A 150 9.33 -11.89 -12.28
N VAL A 151 9.90 -12.02 -11.08
CA VAL A 151 9.50 -11.27 -9.89
C VAL A 151 10.70 -10.47 -9.38
N ILE A 152 10.62 -9.14 -9.53
CA ILE A 152 11.60 -8.20 -8.95
C ILE A 152 11.07 -7.76 -7.59
N GLY A 153 11.74 -8.19 -6.51
CA GLY A 153 11.29 -7.95 -5.14
C GLY A 153 10.37 -9.06 -4.60
N LEU A 154 10.93 -9.95 -3.76
CA LEU A 154 10.20 -11.05 -3.12
C LEU A 154 9.70 -10.68 -1.71
N GLY A 155 9.19 -9.44 -1.57
CA GLY A 155 8.51 -8.97 -0.36
C GLY A 155 7.13 -9.61 -0.20
N LYS A 156 6.30 -9.05 0.70
CA LYS A 156 4.97 -9.60 1.03
C LYS A 156 4.07 -9.77 -0.20
N ILE A 157 4.02 -8.77 -1.09
CA ILE A 157 3.20 -8.81 -2.31
C ILE A 157 3.82 -9.74 -3.34
N GLY A 158 5.12 -9.56 -3.66
CA GLY A 158 5.81 -10.37 -4.67
C GLY A 158 5.79 -11.87 -4.35
N SER A 159 5.97 -12.24 -3.08
CA SER A 159 5.87 -13.63 -2.63
C SER A 159 4.47 -14.21 -2.85
N HIS A 160 3.42 -13.42 -2.59
CA HIS A 160 2.05 -13.87 -2.81
C HIS A 160 1.74 -14.03 -4.30
N VAL A 161 2.14 -13.06 -5.13
CA VAL A 161 2.02 -13.13 -6.60
C VAL A 161 2.76 -14.37 -7.14
N ALA A 162 4.00 -14.60 -6.70
CA ALA A 162 4.79 -15.76 -7.12
C ALA A 162 4.11 -17.08 -6.73
N LYS A 163 3.53 -17.17 -5.53
CA LYS A 163 2.81 -18.35 -5.04
C LYS A 163 1.58 -18.67 -5.89
N VAL A 164 0.79 -17.67 -6.22
CA VAL A 164 -0.39 -17.83 -7.07
C VAL A 164 0.02 -18.21 -8.50
N ALA A 165 1.00 -17.53 -9.09
CA ALA A 165 1.50 -17.83 -10.42
C ALA A 165 2.08 -19.26 -10.51
N LYS A 166 2.81 -19.73 -9.49
CA LYS A 166 3.28 -21.11 -9.39
C LYS A 166 2.12 -22.10 -9.39
N ALA A 167 1.05 -21.81 -8.60
CA ALA A 167 -0.16 -22.65 -8.59
C ALA A 167 -0.89 -22.68 -9.94
N MET A 168 -0.73 -21.63 -10.76
CA MET A 168 -1.22 -21.58 -12.14
C MET A 168 -0.29 -22.26 -13.15
N GLY A 169 0.75 -22.95 -12.69
CA GLY A 169 1.66 -23.72 -13.53
C GLY A 169 2.78 -22.91 -14.19
N MET A 170 3.07 -21.70 -13.71
CA MET A 170 4.20 -20.90 -14.19
C MET A 170 5.52 -21.32 -13.52
N ASN A 171 6.62 -21.14 -14.23
CA ASN A 171 7.97 -21.15 -13.64
C ASN A 171 8.25 -19.78 -13.02
N ILE A 172 8.98 -19.75 -11.91
CA ILE A 172 9.28 -18.50 -11.19
C ILE A 172 10.78 -18.22 -11.22
N ILE A 173 11.15 -17.01 -11.68
CA ILE A 173 12.49 -16.46 -11.54
C ILE A 173 12.40 -15.20 -10.67
N VAL A 174 13.33 -15.04 -9.73
CA VAL A 174 13.31 -13.97 -8.73
C VAL A 174 14.62 -13.20 -8.76
N TYR A 175 14.52 -11.88 -8.72
CA TYR A 175 15.59 -10.99 -8.36
C TYR A 175 15.21 -10.20 -7.11
N ASP A 176 15.91 -10.43 -6.01
CA ASP A 176 15.77 -9.66 -4.76
C ASP A 176 17.04 -9.80 -3.94
N PRO A 177 17.81 -8.71 -3.70
CA PRO A 177 19.02 -8.75 -2.89
C PRO A 177 18.81 -9.22 -1.44
N PHE A 178 17.57 -9.14 -0.94
CA PHE A 178 17.18 -9.48 0.42
C PHE A 178 16.25 -10.70 0.48
N ALA A 179 16.17 -11.48 -0.60
CA ALA A 179 15.29 -12.63 -0.67
C ALA A 179 15.61 -13.64 0.44
N ARG A 180 14.57 -14.09 1.13
CA ARG A 180 14.70 -15.17 2.11
C ARG A 180 14.75 -16.51 1.38
N GLU A 181 15.82 -17.28 1.60
CA GLU A 181 16.06 -18.56 0.92
C GLU A 181 14.92 -19.56 1.12
N GLU A 182 14.28 -19.54 2.31
CA GLU A 182 13.16 -20.44 2.61
C GLU A 182 11.99 -20.21 1.65
N ILE A 183 11.66 -18.93 1.36
CA ILE A 183 10.58 -18.59 0.43
C ILE A 183 10.94 -18.97 -1.00
N VAL A 184 12.20 -18.77 -1.39
CA VAL A 184 12.68 -19.16 -2.73
C VAL A 184 12.55 -20.66 -2.93
N LYS A 185 12.91 -21.46 -1.91
CA LYS A 185 12.78 -22.92 -1.92
C LYS A 185 11.31 -23.36 -1.92
N GLU A 186 10.45 -22.75 -1.07
CA GLU A 186 9.01 -23.05 -1.04
C GLU A 186 8.37 -22.86 -2.41
N LEU A 187 8.78 -21.81 -3.13
CA LEU A 187 8.30 -21.50 -4.47
C LEU A 187 8.93 -22.34 -5.57
N ASP A 188 9.96 -23.13 -5.26
CA ASP A 188 10.82 -23.77 -6.27
C ASP A 188 11.22 -22.76 -7.36
N ALA A 189 11.69 -21.60 -6.92
CA ALA A 189 12.00 -20.47 -7.79
C ALA A 189 13.50 -20.38 -8.08
N LYS A 190 13.85 -19.94 -9.27
CA LYS A 190 15.22 -19.63 -9.63
C LYS A 190 15.58 -18.23 -9.09
N LEU A 191 16.46 -18.14 -8.10
CA LEU A 191 17.00 -16.85 -7.63
C LEU A 191 18.18 -16.44 -8.51
N VAL A 192 18.13 -15.22 -9.04
CA VAL A 192 19.25 -14.58 -9.76
C VAL A 192 19.87 -13.49 -8.90
N LYS A 193 21.20 -13.34 -9.00
CA LYS A 193 21.98 -12.39 -8.20
C LYS A 193 22.25 -11.07 -8.92
N ASP A 194 22.19 -11.08 -10.23
CA ASP A 194 22.32 -9.89 -11.08
C ASP A 194 21.03 -9.71 -11.87
N LEU A 195 20.55 -8.47 -11.95
CA LEU A 195 19.37 -8.11 -12.75
C LEU A 195 19.59 -8.37 -14.25
N LYS A 196 20.86 -8.45 -14.71
CA LYS A 196 21.19 -8.79 -16.11
C LYS A 196 20.91 -10.27 -16.43
N ASP A 197 20.83 -11.13 -15.41
CA ASP A 197 20.57 -12.56 -15.56
C ASP A 197 19.08 -12.89 -15.43
N PHE A 198 18.27 -11.86 -15.22
CA PHE A 198 16.81 -11.90 -15.08
C PHE A 198 16.12 -11.73 -16.44
#